data_8656c6e547cb0563ca39c1df31d97af6
#
_entry.id   8656c6e547cb0563ca39c1df31d97af6
#
_cell.length_a   1.000
_cell.length_b   1.000
_cell.length_c   1.000
_cell.angle_alpha   90.00
_cell.angle_beta   90.00
_cell.angle_gamma   90.00
#
_symmetry.space_group_name_H-M   'P 1'
#
loop_
_entity.id
_entity.type
_entity.pdbx_description
1 polymer ?
#
loop_
_entity_poly.entity_id
_entity_poly.type
_entity_poly.pdbx_seq_one_letter_code
_entity_poly.pdbx_strand_id
1 'polypeptide(L)'
;LLASQHKILNLKLDGGILSAIFGQEFLATISPQEIYQFLTLMVIFSMVATPFILECLDSCTEFMLRLLRIPTQAQPKDGSFSTSQEETFNDVVVCGYGLLGKKVLKFLENCNFNTLVIDSNYDRVKNAQKEGVNIIYGNITDKMIFREIEVQNSTVVILCVESANTITQACHHIMDISHRVRIIAQTDDDSLEEMLKGMGLYGVINSQQESAVILSNLALKAIEEQEDALGKDKEESEE
;
A
#
# COMPACT_ATOMS: atom_id res chain seq x y z
N LEU A 1 57.61 -5.03 4.79
CA LEU A 1 56.14 -4.90 4.92
C LEU A 1 55.39 -6.19 4.48
N LEU A 2 55.80 -6.86 3.39
CA LEU A 2 55.18 -8.12 2.94
C LEU A 2 55.38 -9.29 3.90
N ALA A 3 56.55 -9.38 4.55
CA ALA A 3 56.84 -10.45 5.52
C ALA A 3 56.03 -10.34 6.83
N SER A 4 55.66 -9.14 7.24
CA SER A 4 54.82 -8.93 8.44
C SER A 4 53.35 -9.29 8.19
N GLN A 5 52.84 -9.09 6.98
CA GLN A 5 51.49 -9.50 6.62
C GLN A 5 51.31 -11.02 6.58
N HIS A 6 52.33 -11.76 6.08
CA HIS A 6 52.29 -13.22 6.13
C HIS A 6 52.27 -13.78 7.56
N LYS A 7 52.92 -13.11 8.51
CA LYS A 7 52.97 -13.56 9.91
C LYS A 7 51.66 -13.29 10.66
N ILE A 8 50.96 -12.22 10.32
CA ILE A 8 49.65 -11.90 10.90
C ILE A 8 48.57 -12.83 10.35
N LEU A 9 48.68 -13.22 9.07
CA LEU A 9 47.70 -14.11 8.45
C LEU A 9 47.81 -15.53 9.00
N ASN A 10 49.04 -16.03 9.23
CA ASN A 10 49.24 -17.35 9.86
C ASN A 10 48.78 -17.40 11.32
N LEU A 11 48.84 -16.29 12.07
CA LEU A 11 48.37 -16.26 13.46
C LEU A 11 46.84 -16.25 13.60
N LYS A 12 46.10 -15.84 12.57
CA LYS A 12 44.65 -15.83 12.56
C LYS A 12 44.00 -17.12 12.06
N LEU A 13 44.78 -17.97 11.37
CA LEU A 13 44.30 -19.26 10.85
C LEU A 13 44.42 -20.41 11.85
N ASP A 14 45.31 -20.29 12.86
CA ASP A 14 45.62 -21.39 13.79
C ASP A 14 44.57 -21.59 14.93
N GLY A 15 43.58 -20.78 15.10
CA GLY A 15 42.67 -20.91 16.24
C GLY A 15 41.22 -20.49 16.01
N GLY A 16 40.75 -20.47 14.78
CA GLY A 16 39.46 -19.91 14.46
C GLY A 16 38.39 -20.92 13.98
N ILE A 17 37.29 -20.38 13.54
CA ILE A 17 36.11 -21.07 13.05
C ILE A 17 36.39 -22.13 11.97
N LEU A 18 37.45 -21.95 11.18
CA LEU A 18 37.90 -22.91 10.14
C LEU A 18 38.38 -24.25 10.71
N SER A 19 39.09 -24.25 11.83
CA SER A 19 39.54 -25.49 12.49
C SER A 19 38.38 -26.28 13.11
N ALA A 20 37.31 -25.58 13.51
CA ALA A 20 36.13 -26.22 14.03
C ALA A 20 35.25 -26.86 12.92
N ILE A 21 35.31 -26.29 11.70
CA ILE A 21 34.49 -26.77 10.56
C ILE A 21 35.19 -27.89 9.79
N PHE A 22 36.52 -27.81 9.60
CA PHE A 22 37.26 -28.72 8.71
C PHE A 22 38.18 -29.70 9.45
N GLY A 23 38.33 -29.63 10.76
CA GLY A 23 39.21 -30.45 11.56
C GLY A 23 40.67 -30.03 11.45
N GLN A 24 41.45 -30.18 12.56
CA GLN A 24 42.85 -29.77 12.60
C GLN A 24 43.77 -30.63 11.68
N GLU A 25 43.47 -31.91 11.46
CA GLU A 25 44.24 -32.79 10.60
C GLU A 25 44.13 -32.43 9.11
N PHE A 26 42.99 -31.95 8.67
CA PHE A 26 42.76 -31.55 7.28
C PHE A 26 43.54 -30.28 6.91
N LEU A 27 43.59 -29.32 7.83
CA LEU A 27 44.32 -28.05 7.61
C LEU A 27 45.84 -28.19 7.64
N ALA A 28 46.39 -29.22 8.30
CA ALA A 28 47.82 -29.48 8.35
C ALA A 28 48.36 -30.11 7.06
N THR A 29 47.51 -30.67 6.23
CA THR A 29 47.93 -31.40 4.99
C THR A 29 47.88 -30.50 3.76
N ILE A 30 47.19 -29.35 3.79
CA ILE A 30 46.96 -28.48 2.65
C ILE A 30 47.93 -27.29 2.65
N SER A 31 48.60 -27.03 1.55
CA SER A 31 49.47 -25.85 1.42
C SER A 31 48.68 -24.55 1.44
N PRO A 32 49.24 -23.45 1.97
CA PRO A 32 48.53 -22.14 1.98
C PRO A 32 48.08 -21.69 0.58
N GLN A 33 48.77 -22.06 -0.47
CA GLN A 33 48.42 -21.73 -1.85
C GLN A 33 47.14 -22.46 -2.33
N GLU A 34 46.96 -23.71 -1.92
CA GLU A 34 45.79 -24.51 -2.25
C GLU A 34 44.53 -23.94 -1.54
N ILE A 35 44.68 -23.46 -0.32
CA ILE A 35 43.62 -22.80 0.42
C ILE A 35 43.13 -21.53 -0.31
N TYR A 36 44.06 -20.71 -0.80
CA TYR A 36 43.69 -19.51 -1.57
C TYR A 36 42.99 -19.85 -2.88
N GLN A 37 43.43 -20.88 -3.58
CA GLN A 37 42.78 -21.33 -4.81
C GLN A 37 41.37 -21.84 -4.52
N PHE A 38 41.19 -22.59 -3.44
CA PHE A 38 39.86 -23.10 -3.04
C PHE A 38 38.89 -21.97 -2.64
N LEU A 39 39.37 -21.00 -1.85
CA LEU A 39 38.56 -19.83 -1.48
C LEU A 39 38.17 -18.99 -2.70
N THR A 40 39.10 -18.76 -3.60
CA THR A 40 38.82 -18.02 -4.84
C THR A 40 37.80 -18.74 -5.71
N LEU A 41 37.94 -20.08 -5.86
CA LEU A 41 36.97 -20.88 -6.58
C LEU A 41 35.59 -20.84 -5.96
N MET A 42 35.52 -20.87 -4.61
CA MET A 42 34.27 -20.81 -3.87
C MET A 42 33.55 -19.45 -4.05
N VAL A 43 34.30 -18.35 -4.07
CA VAL A 43 33.75 -17.01 -4.34
C VAL A 43 33.20 -16.91 -5.76
N ILE A 44 33.97 -17.40 -6.76
CA ILE A 44 33.52 -17.38 -8.16
C ILE A 44 32.26 -18.24 -8.32
N PHE A 45 32.25 -19.44 -7.72
CA PHE A 45 31.10 -20.32 -7.75
C PHE A 45 29.87 -19.67 -7.10
N SER A 46 30.03 -18.99 -5.96
CA SER A 46 28.95 -18.25 -5.29
C SER A 46 28.40 -17.13 -6.17
N MET A 47 29.25 -16.36 -6.85
CA MET A 47 28.80 -15.31 -7.77
C MET A 47 27.99 -15.86 -8.95
N VAL A 48 28.41 -17.01 -9.49
CA VAL A 48 27.69 -17.66 -10.60
C VAL A 48 26.39 -18.32 -10.11
N ALA A 49 26.39 -18.92 -8.92
CA ALA A 49 25.23 -19.62 -8.37
C ALA A 49 24.10 -18.67 -7.93
N THR A 50 24.43 -17.45 -7.51
CA THR A 50 23.46 -16.49 -6.96
C THR A 50 22.28 -16.21 -7.90
N PRO A 51 22.44 -15.86 -9.18
CA PRO A 51 21.30 -15.62 -10.06
C PRO A 51 20.42 -16.86 -10.24
N PHE A 52 21.01 -18.06 -10.32
CA PHE A 52 20.23 -19.30 -10.43
C PHE A 52 19.44 -19.61 -9.16
N ILE A 53 20.01 -19.30 -7.99
CA ILE A 53 19.32 -19.47 -6.71
C ILE A 53 18.14 -18.49 -6.64
N LEU A 54 18.31 -17.25 -7.08
CA LEU A 54 17.24 -16.26 -7.09
C LEU A 54 16.08 -16.67 -8.00
N GLU A 55 16.34 -17.17 -9.19
CA GLU A 55 15.32 -17.71 -10.10
C GLU A 55 14.61 -18.95 -9.54
N CYS A 56 15.30 -19.76 -8.77
CA CYS A 56 14.75 -20.99 -8.17
C CYS A 56 13.99 -20.73 -6.86
N LEU A 57 14.16 -19.55 -6.23
CA LEU A 57 13.56 -19.22 -4.94
C LEU A 57 12.02 -19.32 -4.95
N ASP A 58 11.37 -18.86 -6.01
CA ASP A 58 9.93 -18.90 -6.15
C ASP A 58 9.39 -20.33 -6.19
N SER A 59 10.06 -21.20 -6.92
CA SER A 59 9.72 -22.64 -6.99
C SER A 59 10.03 -23.39 -5.69
N CYS A 60 11.13 -23.03 -5.04
CA CYS A 60 11.54 -23.64 -3.76
C CYS A 60 10.61 -23.25 -2.60
N THR A 61 10.13 -22.01 -2.56
CA THR A 61 9.19 -21.57 -1.52
C THR A 61 7.86 -22.31 -1.61
N GLU A 62 7.31 -22.50 -2.80
CA GLU A 62 6.10 -23.30 -3.00
C GLU A 62 6.30 -24.77 -2.59
N PHE A 63 7.43 -25.35 -2.93
CA PHE A 63 7.75 -26.74 -2.56
C PHE A 63 7.91 -26.90 -1.04
N MET A 64 8.63 -25.98 -0.39
CA MET A 64 8.82 -25.99 1.06
C MET A 64 7.49 -25.81 1.82
N LEU A 65 6.63 -24.92 1.38
CA LEU A 65 5.30 -24.70 1.98
C LEU A 65 4.41 -25.94 1.85
N ARG A 66 4.48 -26.64 0.72
CA ARG A 66 3.78 -27.91 0.52
C ARG A 66 4.34 -29.03 1.40
N LEU A 67 5.67 -29.09 1.60
CA LEU A 67 6.33 -30.12 2.40
C LEU A 67 6.03 -29.94 3.90
N LEU A 68 5.99 -28.71 4.38
CA LEU A 68 5.77 -28.39 5.79
C LEU A 68 4.30 -28.44 6.20
N ARG A 69 3.35 -28.74 5.29
CA ARG A 69 1.91 -28.74 5.55
C ARG A 69 1.43 -27.54 6.36
N ILE A 70 2.13 -26.43 6.27
CA ILE A 70 1.64 -25.17 6.82
C ILE A 70 0.42 -24.85 5.96
N PRO A 71 -0.80 -24.73 6.54
CA PRO A 71 -1.90 -24.24 5.75
C PRO A 71 -1.46 -22.88 5.22
N THR A 72 -1.24 -22.81 3.94
CA THR A 72 -0.97 -21.57 3.26
C THR A 72 -2.23 -20.76 3.44
N GLN A 73 -2.28 -19.98 4.53
CA GLN A 73 -3.13 -18.80 4.48
C GLN A 73 -2.55 -18.06 3.27
N ALA A 74 -3.35 -18.02 2.23
CA ALA A 74 -2.97 -17.40 0.99
C ALA A 74 -2.32 -16.06 1.30
N GLN A 75 -0.97 -16.06 1.31
CA GLN A 75 -0.27 -14.82 1.04
C GLN A 75 -0.83 -14.44 -0.33
N PRO A 76 -1.35 -13.24 -0.48
CA PRO A 76 -1.61 -12.76 -1.82
C PRO A 76 -0.28 -12.96 -2.55
N LYS A 77 -0.25 -13.89 -3.49
CA LYS A 77 0.82 -13.97 -4.50
C LYS A 77 0.93 -12.55 -4.99
N ASP A 78 2.14 -12.02 -4.99
CA ASP A 78 2.46 -10.73 -5.56
C ASP A 78 1.58 -10.49 -6.79
N GLY A 79 0.59 -9.56 -6.66
CA GLY A 79 -0.19 -9.03 -7.78
C GLY A 79 -1.04 -10.00 -8.61
N SER A 80 -1.16 -11.30 -8.31
CA SER A 80 -2.07 -12.14 -9.09
C SER A 80 -3.46 -12.16 -8.45
N PHE A 81 -4.29 -11.28 -8.92
CA PHE A 81 -5.73 -11.36 -8.89
C PHE A 81 -6.15 -12.81 -9.23
N SER A 82 -6.78 -13.50 -8.30
CA SER A 82 -7.50 -14.73 -8.62
C SER A 82 -8.69 -14.32 -9.49
N THR A 83 -8.44 -14.24 -10.77
CA THR A 83 -9.46 -14.08 -11.78
C THR A 83 -10.27 -15.38 -11.82
N SER A 84 -11.32 -15.48 -11.01
CA SER A 84 -12.52 -16.06 -11.53
C SER A 84 -12.95 -15.12 -12.66
N GLN A 85 -12.92 -15.60 -13.88
CA GLN A 85 -13.33 -14.90 -15.11
C GLN A 85 -14.85 -14.64 -15.06
N GLU A 86 -15.27 -13.72 -14.22
CA GLU A 86 -16.36 -12.83 -14.45
C GLU A 86 -15.69 -11.47 -14.59
N GLU A 87 -15.87 -10.80 -15.70
CA GLU A 87 -15.48 -9.40 -15.91
C GLU A 87 -16.18 -8.60 -14.81
N THR A 88 -15.56 -8.51 -13.62
CA THR A 88 -16.11 -7.74 -12.52
C THR A 88 -15.87 -6.28 -12.82
N PHE A 89 -16.79 -5.72 -13.56
CA PHE A 89 -16.88 -4.29 -13.78
C PHE A 89 -17.06 -3.62 -12.40
N ASN A 90 -16.07 -2.90 -11.95
CA ASN A 90 -16.18 -2.11 -10.73
C ASN A 90 -16.75 -0.75 -11.11
N ASP A 91 -18.01 -0.48 -10.74
CA ASP A 91 -18.63 0.82 -11.00
C ASP A 91 -17.88 1.93 -10.27
N VAL A 92 -17.46 1.67 -9.04
CA VAL A 92 -16.80 2.63 -8.15
C VAL A 92 -15.54 2.02 -7.54
N VAL A 93 -14.44 2.75 -7.61
CA VAL A 93 -13.19 2.42 -6.89
C VAL A 93 -12.97 3.43 -5.78
N VAL A 94 -12.81 2.96 -4.54
CA VAL A 94 -12.53 3.79 -3.36
C VAL A 94 -11.08 3.60 -2.95
N CYS A 95 -10.29 4.64 -3.02
CA CYS A 95 -8.89 4.66 -2.64
C CYS A 95 -8.74 5.19 -1.21
N GLY A 96 -8.36 4.29 -0.29
CA GLY A 96 -8.23 4.55 1.14
C GLY A 96 -9.41 4.04 1.96
N TYR A 97 -9.15 3.07 2.85
CA TYR A 97 -10.12 2.48 3.79
C TYR A 97 -9.92 3.02 5.21
N GLY A 98 -9.65 4.32 5.30
CA GLY A 98 -9.62 5.08 6.56
C GLY A 98 -11.03 5.39 7.09
N LEU A 99 -11.13 6.36 7.98
CA LEU A 99 -12.41 6.75 8.58
C LEU A 99 -13.42 7.23 7.53
N LEU A 100 -12.96 8.07 6.59
CA LEU A 100 -13.79 8.58 5.50
C LEU A 100 -14.17 7.48 4.51
N GLY A 101 -13.20 6.70 4.02
CA GLY A 101 -13.47 5.63 3.07
C GLY A 101 -14.47 4.59 3.56
N LYS A 102 -14.41 4.23 4.85
CA LYS A 102 -15.42 3.36 5.49
C LYS A 102 -16.82 3.96 5.45
N LYS A 103 -16.94 5.25 5.73
CA LYS A 103 -18.24 5.95 5.66
C LYS A 103 -18.78 6.01 4.24
N VAL A 104 -17.92 6.36 3.27
CA VAL A 104 -18.27 6.40 1.85
C VAL A 104 -18.75 5.04 1.39
N LEU A 105 -18.01 3.97 1.69
CA LEU A 105 -18.40 2.62 1.33
C LEU A 105 -19.76 2.24 1.88
N LYS A 106 -20.02 2.51 3.16
CA LYS A 106 -21.31 2.22 3.81
C LYS A 106 -22.49 2.90 3.12
N PHE A 107 -22.32 4.11 2.60
CA PHE A 107 -23.36 4.78 1.82
C PHE A 107 -23.52 4.14 0.44
N LEU A 108 -22.43 3.76 -0.23
CA LEU A 108 -22.48 3.15 -1.55
C LEU A 108 -23.07 1.73 -1.54
N GLU A 109 -22.86 0.96 -0.48
CA GLU A 109 -23.44 -0.39 -0.31
C GLU A 109 -24.98 -0.38 -0.41
N ASN A 110 -25.62 0.71 0.05
CA ASN A 110 -27.08 0.86 -0.05
C ASN A 110 -27.57 1.12 -1.49
N CYS A 111 -26.66 1.40 -2.41
CA CYS A 111 -26.99 1.80 -3.79
C CYS A 111 -26.78 0.68 -4.83
N ASN A 112 -26.39 -0.53 -4.41
CA ASN A 112 -26.13 -1.70 -5.27
C ASN A 112 -25.07 -1.47 -6.36
N PHE A 113 -24.09 -0.59 -6.14
CA PHE A 113 -22.93 -0.44 -7.01
C PHE A 113 -21.87 -1.49 -6.70
N ASN A 114 -21.25 -2.02 -7.75
CA ASN A 114 -20.08 -2.88 -7.58
C ASN A 114 -18.87 -2.03 -7.19
N THR A 115 -18.51 -2.07 -5.92
CA THR A 115 -17.46 -1.21 -5.33
C THR A 115 -16.22 -2.02 -5.01
N LEU A 116 -15.06 -1.55 -5.47
CA LEU A 116 -13.74 -2.06 -5.09
C LEU A 116 -13.04 -1.03 -4.19
N VAL A 117 -12.45 -1.49 -3.11
CA VAL A 117 -11.66 -0.65 -2.20
C VAL A 117 -10.17 -0.98 -2.33
N ILE A 118 -9.30 0.03 -2.26
CA ILE A 118 -7.84 -0.13 -2.24
C ILE A 118 -7.29 0.53 -0.99
N ASP A 119 -6.47 -0.17 -0.23
CA ASP A 119 -5.75 0.42 0.91
C ASP A 119 -4.33 -0.16 1.03
N SER A 120 -3.38 0.69 1.41
CA SER A 120 -1.97 0.31 1.61
C SER A 120 -1.67 -0.23 3.02
N ASN A 121 -2.63 -0.26 3.92
CA ASN A 121 -2.48 -0.82 5.25
C ASN A 121 -2.96 -2.27 5.28
N TYR A 122 -2.01 -3.20 5.39
CA TYR A 122 -2.28 -4.64 5.37
C TYR A 122 -3.27 -5.09 6.45
N ASP A 123 -3.15 -4.57 7.68
CA ASP A 123 -4.03 -4.97 8.78
C ASP A 123 -5.46 -4.49 8.56
N ARG A 124 -5.64 -3.29 8.00
CA ARG A 124 -6.96 -2.78 7.62
C ARG A 124 -7.59 -3.63 6.53
N VAL A 125 -6.83 -3.96 5.49
CA VAL A 125 -7.28 -4.82 4.40
C VAL A 125 -7.70 -6.19 4.92
N LYS A 126 -6.84 -6.85 5.70
CA LYS A 126 -7.11 -8.17 6.26
C LYS A 126 -8.37 -8.21 7.14
N ASN A 127 -8.60 -7.16 7.93
CA ASN A 127 -9.79 -7.09 8.78
C ASN A 127 -11.06 -6.83 7.94
N ALA A 128 -11.00 -5.93 6.97
CA ALA A 128 -12.10 -5.63 6.08
C ALA A 128 -12.51 -6.84 5.21
N GLN A 129 -11.55 -7.63 4.74
CA GLN A 129 -11.83 -8.86 4.00
C GLN A 129 -12.57 -9.90 4.85
N LYS A 130 -12.28 -9.98 6.16
CA LYS A 130 -13.02 -10.86 7.09
C LYS A 130 -14.47 -10.41 7.29
N GLU A 131 -14.72 -9.10 7.15
CA GLU A 131 -16.04 -8.48 7.21
C GLU A 131 -16.81 -8.61 5.88
N GLY A 132 -16.20 -9.22 4.86
CA GLY A 132 -16.80 -9.42 3.54
C GLY A 132 -16.69 -8.21 2.60
N VAL A 133 -15.88 -7.22 2.93
CA VAL A 133 -15.64 -6.06 2.07
C VAL A 133 -14.78 -6.45 0.87
N ASN A 134 -15.18 -6.03 -0.33
CA ASN A 134 -14.39 -6.19 -1.55
C ASN A 134 -13.23 -5.19 -1.55
N ILE A 135 -12.12 -5.58 -0.93
CA ILE A 135 -10.94 -4.73 -0.72
C ILE A 135 -9.67 -5.46 -1.10
N ILE A 136 -8.77 -4.74 -1.74
CA ILE A 136 -7.43 -5.22 -2.10
C ILE A 136 -6.33 -4.42 -1.40
N TYR A 137 -5.22 -5.08 -1.15
CA TYR A 137 -4.00 -4.42 -0.72
C TYR A 137 -3.32 -3.77 -1.92
N GLY A 138 -3.01 -2.47 -1.84
CA GLY A 138 -2.30 -1.77 -2.90
C GLY A 138 -1.91 -0.36 -2.53
N ASN A 139 -0.82 0.12 -3.15
CA ASN A 139 -0.38 1.50 -3.00
C ASN A 139 -0.81 2.31 -4.22
N ILE A 140 -1.69 3.27 -4.05
CA ILE A 140 -2.22 4.13 -5.13
C ILE A 140 -1.19 5.11 -5.71
N THR A 141 0.02 5.20 -5.15
CA THR A 141 1.14 5.90 -5.78
C THR A 141 1.84 5.04 -6.83
N ASP A 142 1.48 3.75 -6.92
CA ASP A 142 1.95 2.86 -7.97
C ASP A 142 0.92 2.80 -9.11
N LYS A 143 1.35 3.19 -10.32
CA LYS A 143 0.51 3.14 -11.52
C LYS A 143 0.03 1.72 -11.86
N MET A 144 0.81 0.70 -11.46
CA MET A 144 0.49 -0.69 -11.79
C MET A 144 -0.80 -1.16 -11.15
N ILE A 145 -1.11 -0.71 -9.91
CA ILE A 145 -2.35 -1.10 -9.23
C ILE A 145 -3.60 -0.69 -10.03
N PHE A 146 -3.59 0.52 -10.64
CA PHE A 146 -4.70 0.99 -11.46
C PHE A 146 -4.85 0.22 -12.77
N ARG A 147 -3.76 -0.32 -13.32
CA ARG A 147 -3.79 -1.20 -14.49
C ARG A 147 -4.31 -2.58 -14.15
N GLU A 148 -3.88 -3.15 -13.02
CA GLU A 148 -4.31 -4.47 -12.55
C GLU A 148 -5.82 -4.54 -12.28
N ILE A 149 -6.39 -3.48 -11.71
CA ILE A 149 -7.85 -3.40 -11.47
C ILE A 149 -8.62 -2.93 -12.70
N GLU A 150 -7.94 -2.70 -13.82
CA GLU A 150 -8.54 -2.19 -15.05
C GLU A 150 -9.39 -0.94 -14.82
N VAL A 151 -8.79 0.07 -14.13
CA VAL A 151 -9.50 1.29 -13.71
C VAL A 151 -10.23 2.01 -14.85
N GLN A 152 -9.77 1.85 -16.10
CA GLN A 152 -10.42 2.39 -17.29
C GLN A 152 -11.86 1.88 -17.51
N ASN A 153 -12.20 0.75 -16.89
CA ASN A 153 -13.53 0.16 -16.92
C ASN A 153 -14.45 0.68 -15.80
N SER A 154 -13.90 1.40 -14.84
CA SER A 154 -14.66 2.00 -13.74
C SER A 154 -15.30 3.32 -14.16
N THR A 155 -16.44 3.65 -13.55
CA THR A 155 -17.14 4.92 -13.81
C THR A 155 -16.56 6.04 -12.96
N VAL A 156 -16.24 5.76 -11.68
CA VAL A 156 -15.81 6.75 -10.70
C VAL A 156 -14.68 6.20 -9.82
N VAL A 157 -13.69 7.03 -9.54
CA VAL A 157 -12.67 6.80 -8.52
C VAL A 157 -12.78 7.86 -7.44
N ILE A 158 -12.88 7.44 -6.19
CA ILE A 158 -12.98 8.32 -5.01
C ILE A 158 -11.70 8.21 -4.21
N LEU A 159 -10.98 9.32 -4.05
CA LEU A 159 -9.74 9.39 -3.30
C LEU A 159 -10.04 9.85 -1.86
N CYS A 160 -10.00 8.90 -0.91
CA CYS A 160 -10.26 9.10 0.52
C CYS A 160 -8.94 9.02 1.33
N VAL A 161 -7.88 9.66 0.84
CA VAL A 161 -6.56 9.72 1.47
C VAL A 161 -6.19 11.16 1.83
N GLU A 162 -5.38 11.35 2.86
CA GLU A 162 -5.06 12.68 3.41
C GLU A 162 -3.83 13.32 2.76
N SER A 163 -2.91 12.51 2.22
CA SER A 163 -1.64 13.01 1.69
C SER A 163 -1.83 13.69 0.34
N ALA A 164 -1.55 14.98 0.26
CA ALA A 164 -1.58 15.78 -0.97
C ALA A 164 -0.76 15.17 -2.11
N ASN A 165 0.46 14.72 -1.80
CA ASN A 165 1.34 14.09 -2.78
C ASN A 165 0.73 12.78 -3.32
N THR A 166 0.15 11.97 -2.43
CA THR A 166 -0.51 10.71 -2.81
C THR A 166 -1.72 10.97 -3.71
N ILE A 167 -2.55 11.96 -3.38
CA ILE A 167 -3.71 12.35 -4.19
C ILE A 167 -3.27 12.79 -5.59
N THR A 168 -2.29 13.69 -5.66
CA THR A 168 -1.80 14.22 -6.93
C THR A 168 -1.22 13.12 -7.83
N GLN A 169 -0.39 12.23 -7.26
CA GLN A 169 0.18 11.11 -8.02
C GLN A 169 -0.91 10.15 -8.51
N ALA A 170 -1.86 9.79 -7.65
CA ALA A 170 -2.98 8.93 -8.04
C ALA A 170 -3.81 9.56 -9.18
N CYS A 171 -4.12 10.86 -9.10
CA CYS A 171 -4.81 11.58 -10.17
C CYS A 171 -4.06 11.50 -11.50
N HIS A 172 -2.74 11.77 -11.50
CA HIS A 172 -1.93 11.65 -12.71
C HIS A 172 -1.95 10.22 -13.28
N HIS A 173 -1.80 9.20 -12.43
CA HIS A 173 -1.81 7.81 -12.88
C HIS A 173 -3.14 7.40 -13.50
N ILE A 174 -4.27 7.79 -12.89
CA ILE A 174 -5.60 7.49 -13.41
C ILE A 174 -5.84 8.22 -14.74
N MET A 175 -5.52 9.52 -14.81
CA MET A 175 -5.67 10.32 -16.02
C MET A 175 -4.81 9.79 -17.18
N ASP A 176 -3.59 9.34 -16.90
CA ASP A 176 -2.71 8.71 -17.89
C ASP A 176 -3.26 7.39 -18.46
N ILE A 177 -4.09 6.68 -17.69
CA ILE A 177 -4.71 5.43 -18.13
C ILE A 177 -6.01 5.71 -18.87
N SER A 178 -6.85 6.60 -18.33
CA SER A 178 -8.16 6.90 -18.92
C SER A 178 -8.66 8.30 -18.53
N HIS A 179 -9.00 9.09 -19.53
CA HIS A 179 -9.67 10.38 -19.35
C HIS A 179 -11.20 10.25 -19.16
N ARG A 180 -11.76 9.04 -19.24
CA ARG A 180 -13.20 8.81 -19.09
C ARG A 180 -13.62 8.62 -17.64
N VAL A 181 -12.71 8.16 -16.81
CA VAL A 181 -12.95 7.90 -15.39
C VAL A 181 -13.12 9.23 -14.65
N ARG A 182 -14.20 9.35 -13.90
CA ARG A 182 -14.46 10.53 -13.08
C ARG A 182 -13.72 10.40 -11.75
N ILE A 183 -12.88 11.37 -11.44
CA ILE A 183 -12.12 11.38 -10.19
C ILE A 183 -12.75 12.37 -9.22
N ILE A 184 -13.03 11.89 -8.01
CA ILE A 184 -13.48 12.71 -6.88
C ILE A 184 -12.43 12.62 -5.78
N ALA A 185 -11.99 13.76 -5.26
CA ALA A 185 -11.00 13.82 -4.20
C ALA A 185 -11.48 14.66 -3.02
N GLN A 186 -11.04 14.30 -1.82
CA GLN A 186 -11.24 15.10 -0.62
C GLN A 186 -9.88 15.68 -0.20
N THR A 187 -9.88 16.92 0.28
CA THR A 187 -8.72 17.60 0.84
C THR A 187 -9.12 18.51 2.00
N ASP A 188 -8.14 18.90 2.81
CA ASP A 188 -8.25 19.92 3.86
C ASP A 188 -7.47 21.18 3.50
N ASP A 189 -6.76 21.20 2.35
CA ASP A 189 -5.88 22.24 1.91
C ASP A 189 -6.47 22.99 0.71
N ASP A 190 -6.66 24.31 0.88
CA ASP A 190 -7.22 25.20 -0.16
C ASP A 190 -6.35 25.23 -1.41
N SER A 191 -5.01 25.23 -1.25
CA SER A 191 -4.07 25.25 -2.38
C SER A 191 -4.15 23.97 -3.20
N LEU A 192 -4.30 22.83 -2.52
CA LEU A 192 -4.48 21.54 -3.18
C LEU A 192 -5.85 21.46 -3.87
N GLU A 193 -6.89 22.02 -3.26
CA GLU A 193 -8.22 22.09 -3.88
C GLU A 193 -8.19 22.85 -5.21
N GLU A 194 -7.57 24.04 -5.24
CA GLU A 194 -7.43 24.84 -6.46
C GLU A 194 -6.62 24.08 -7.54
N MET A 195 -5.51 23.44 -7.15
CA MET A 195 -4.70 22.64 -8.05
C MET A 195 -5.48 21.48 -8.65
N LEU A 196 -6.20 20.71 -7.85
CA LEU A 196 -6.99 19.57 -8.29
C LEU A 196 -8.16 19.99 -9.20
N LYS A 197 -8.82 21.09 -8.89
CA LYS A 197 -9.82 21.70 -9.79
C LYS A 197 -9.20 22.11 -11.13
N GLY A 198 -8.00 22.69 -11.10
CA GLY A 198 -7.22 23.04 -12.31
C GLY A 198 -6.83 21.83 -13.15
N MET A 199 -6.65 20.65 -12.55
CA MET A 199 -6.40 19.39 -13.25
C MET A 199 -7.66 18.84 -13.94
N GLY A 200 -8.85 19.37 -13.67
CA GLY A 200 -10.10 18.95 -14.29
C GLY A 200 -10.75 17.73 -13.63
N LEU A 201 -10.55 17.52 -12.34
CA LEU A 201 -11.26 16.49 -11.60
C LEU A 201 -12.77 16.75 -11.64
N TYR A 202 -13.57 15.67 -11.59
CA TYR A 202 -15.03 15.77 -11.58
C TYR A 202 -15.57 16.46 -10.33
N GLY A 203 -14.95 16.23 -9.17
CA GLY A 203 -15.30 16.83 -7.91
C GLY A 203 -14.11 16.91 -6.95
N VAL A 204 -13.99 18.04 -6.29
CA VAL A 204 -13.03 18.22 -5.18
C VAL A 204 -13.80 18.80 -4.02
N ILE A 205 -13.69 18.17 -2.85
CA ILE A 205 -14.39 18.54 -1.62
C ILE A 205 -13.34 18.97 -0.60
N ASN A 206 -13.44 20.23 -0.14
CA ASN A 206 -12.68 20.70 1.00
C ASN A 206 -13.50 20.48 2.27
N SER A 207 -13.11 19.48 3.06
CA SER A 207 -13.88 19.06 4.24
C SER A 207 -13.91 20.11 5.34
N GLN A 208 -12.89 20.95 5.46
CA GLN A 208 -12.90 22.06 6.42
C GLN A 208 -13.88 23.15 6.01
N GLN A 209 -13.85 23.54 4.74
CA GLN A 209 -14.73 24.56 4.21
C GLN A 209 -16.19 24.13 4.26
N GLU A 210 -16.51 22.90 3.82
CA GLU A 210 -17.87 22.35 3.89
C GLU A 210 -18.39 22.26 5.33
N SER A 211 -17.53 21.81 6.26
CA SER A 211 -17.89 21.77 7.68
C SER A 211 -18.13 23.15 8.26
N ALA A 212 -17.33 24.15 7.89
CA ALA A 212 -17.50 25.53 8.34
C ALA A 212 -18.84 26.13 7.86
N VAL A 213 -19.21 25.88 6.60
CA VAL A 213 -20.50 26.34 6.03
C VAL A 213 -21.67 25.71 6.77
N ILE A 214 -21.61 24.38 7.01
CA ILE A 214 -22.68 23.67 7.72
C ILE A 214 -22.84 24.19 9.16
N LEU A 215 -21.71 24.35 9.88
CA LEU A 215 -21.71 24.86 11.26
C LEU A 215 -22.24 26.29 11.33
N SER A 216 -21.85 27.15 10.38
CA SER A 216 -22.34 28.54 10.32
C SER A 216 -23.85 28.61 10.07
N ASN A 217 -24.37 27.79 9.16
CA ASN A 217 -25.79 27.71 8.88
C ASN A 217 -26.60 27.20 10.08
N LEU A 218 -26.07 26.21 10.81
CA LEU A 218 -26.71 25.73 12.05
C LEU A 218 -26.73 26.81 13.15
N ALA A 219 -25.65 27.58 13.28
CA ALA A 219 -25.58 28.67 14.25
C ALA A 219 -26.56 29.79 13.91
N LEU A 220 -26.67 30.18 12.63
CA LEU A 220 -27.65 31.18 12.19
C LEU A 220 -29.06 30.72 12.48
N LYS A 221 -29.39 29.47 12.15
CA LYS A 221 -30.72 28.90 12.44
C LYS A 221 -31.06 28.90 13.92
N ALA A 222 -30.10 28.57 14.79
CA ALA A 222 -30.29 28.59 16.25
C ALA A 222 -30.54 30.01 16.78
N ILE A 223 -29.89 31.04 16.18
CA ILE A 223 -30.12 32.45 16.53
C ILE A 223 -31.55 32.88 16.14
N GLU A 224 -31.96 32.57 14.90
CA GLU A 224 -33.32 32.88 14.42
C GLU A 224 -34.40 32.23 15.29
N GLU A 225 -34.25 30.95 15.63
CA GLU A 225 -35.18 30.24 16.50
C GLU A 225 -35.29 30.87 17.91
N GLN A 226 -34.18 31.40 18.43
CA GLN A 226 -34.15 32.08 19.72
C GLN A 226 -34.80 33.46 19.68
N GLU A 227 -34.56 34.21 18.61
CA GLU A 227 -35.20 35.53 18.40
C GLU A 227 -36.74 35.41 18.28
N ASP A 228 -37.21 34.41 17.53
CA ASP A 228 -38.61 34.09 17.36
C ASP A 228 -39.29 33.72 18.70
N ALA A 229 -38.58 32.95 19.54
CA ALA A 229 -39.07 32.61 20.88
C ALA A 229 -39.18 33.82 21.79
N LEU A 230 -38.17 34.69 21.80
CA LEU A 230 -38.16 35.93 22.59
C LEU A 230 -39.18 36.96 22.09
N GLY A 231 -39.50 36.97 20.79
CA GLY A 231 -40.56 37.81 20.21
C GLY A 231 -41.94 37.42 20.69
N LYS A 232 -42.24 36.12 20.75
CA LYS A 232 -43.53 35.59 21.23
C LYS A 232 -43.76 35.83 22.72
N ASP A 233 -42.72 35.68 23.54
CA ASP A 233 -42.82 35.95 24.99
C ASP A 233 -43.10 37.44 25.30
N LYS A 234 -42.72 38.36 24.41
CA LYS A 234 -43.03 39.78 24.56
C LYS A 234 -44.44 40.13 24.15
N GLU A 235 -44.97 39.49 23.11
CA GLU A 235 -46.41 39.71 22.71
C GLU A 235 -47.35 39.13 23.74
N GLU A 236 -47.07 37.98 24.38
CA GLU A 236 -47.90 37.42 25.45
C GLU A 236 -47.80 38.18 26.77
N SER A 237 -46.80 39.03 26.98
CA SER A 237 -46.64 39.84 28.19
C SER A 237 -47.31 41.23 28.09
N GLU A 238 -47.78 41.65 26.91
CA GLU A 238 -48.45 42.92 26.64
C GLU A 238 -49.99 42.79 26.53
N GLU A 239 -50.57 41.56 26.56
CA GLU A 239 -52.01 41.29 26.71
C GLU A 239 -52.38 41.05 28.20
#